data_d3f6de7565f992092e0be1e573b0c70c
#
_entry.id   d3f6de7565f992092e0be1e573b0c70c
#
_cell.length_a   1.000
_cell.length_b   1.000
_cell.length_c   1.000
_cell.angle_alpha   90.00
_cell.angle_beta   90.00
_cell.angle_gamma   90.00
#
_symmetry.space_group_name_H-M   'P 1'
#
loop_
_entity.id
_entity.type
_entity.pdbx_description
1 polymer ?
#
loop_
_entity_poly.entity_id
_entity_poly.type
_entity_poly.pdbx_seq_one_letter_code
_entity_poly.pdbx_strand_id
1 'polypeptide(L)'
;MEARNEDAVRGRIDRRAFLRLSMLTGGAAILAACGGGAMPAAPAPTAGAAAAPNAAAPTAVPAAAAPVAPATIAPAAGKAVITWFNPYTTATTQEALPLVIAEFEKQNPDIKVDYQNPGGSGGGGSYTEALLSKIAGGNPPDVATLFSTPSEFAASGSLLAIDDYMSAAKTARPDAFYPAPLKSCQWQNKTYALPSSAGAGAIYMNTDLFKAKNIPANRNQFPKTWDELQQISKELVVMENGEVKQVGIAPFVGSSWLYPAWSAMNGGKIFDSASNTYMIDSDNNVEWLEYWLKWLDSQYGGDLEKLNTAGRWEGVGPESAFGQGKSAMAPEGSWVTTDGEITFPWEVAKFPVGPSGTKSFTAFWPNWWAIPKGAQNPEAAFRFLEFISTTGWEIWYGFIMDTPAWKKFPPSVITSKLVSKVGQERASEVNTFFADYLNDAVEMWTSPVESFANDTLSAAVGEVLSKKKSAKDALAEVQKLCQSKLNETLKA
;
A
#
# COMPACT_ATOMS: atom_id res chain seq x y z
N MET A 1 -62.36 9.72 12.36
CA MET A 1 -61.97 9.32 10.99
C MET A 1 -60.45 9.43 10.98
N GLU A 2 -59.85 8.51 11.53
CA GLU A 2 -59.16 7.29 11.05
C GLU A 2 -58.17 7.60 9.89
N ALA A 3 -56.90 7.71 10.22
CA ALA A 3 -55.75 7.52 9.31
C ALA A 3 -54.91 6.39 9.87
N ARG A 4 -54.81 5.34 9.10
CA ARG A 4 -54.14 4.06 9.41
C ARG A 4 -52.62 4.19 9.38
N ASN A 5 -52.00 3.60 10.41
CA ASN A 5 -50.62 3.17 10.46
C ASN A 5 -50.29 2.20 9.33
N GLU A 6 -49.17 2.44 8.65
CA GLU A 6 -48.39 1.43 7.94
C GLU A 6 -46.93 1.45 8.42
N ASP A 7 -46.69 0.77 9.54
CA ASP A 7 -45.36 0.42 10.00
C ASP A 7 -44.89 -0.86 9.27
N ALA A 8 -44.02 -0.69 8.27
CA ALA A 8 -43.35 -1.79 7.62
C ALA A 8 -42.17 -2.27 8.47
N VAL A 9 -42.33 -3.46 9.04
CA VAL A 9 -41.39 -4.23 9.83
C VAL A 9 -40.11 -4.50 9.00
N ARG A 10 -39.00 -3.79 9.31
CA ARG A 10 -37.65 -4.17 8.94
C ARG A 10 -37.03 -4.99 10.08
N GLY A 11 -37.10 -6.32 9.95
CA GLY A 11 -36.44 -7.26 10.87
C GLY A 11 -34.93 -7.11 10.79
N ARG A 12 -34.32 -6.47 11.79
CA ARG A 12 -32.87 -6.55 12.04
C ARG A 12 -32.57 -7.91 12.66
N ILE A 13 -31.84 -8.76 11.94
CA ILE A 13 -31.29 -9.99 12.50
C ILE A 13 -30.14 -9.59 13.43
N ASP A 14 -30.30 -9.89 14.72
CA ASP A 14 -29.26 -9.66 15.73
C ASP A 14 -28.05 -10.55 15.45
N ARG A 15 -26.83 -9.96 15.47
CA ARG A 15 -25.55 -10.66 15.28
C ARG A 15 -25.38 -11.87 16.20
N ARG A 16 -25.94 -11.84 17.39
CA ARG A 16 -25.92 -12.97 18.34
C ARG A 16 -26.81 -14.13 17.91
N ALA A 17 -27.90 -13.86 17.21
CA ALA A 17 -28.77 -14.88 16.67
C ALA A 17 -28.13 -15.58 15.44
N PHE A 18 -27.42 -14.83 14.61
CA PHE A 18 -26.66 -15.36 13.47
C PHE A 18 -25.52 -16.28 13.91
N LEU A 19 -24.73 -15.90 14.93
CA LEU A 19 -23.64 -16.73 15.47
C LEU A 19 -24.13 -18.00 16.15
N ARG A 20 -25.31 -18.00 16.79
CA ARG A 20 -25.90 -19.21 17.38
C ARG A 20 -26.45 -20.18 16.32
N LEU A 21 -26.89 -19.69 15.18
CA LEU A 21 -27.37 -20.54 14.08
C LEU A 21 -26.22 -21.20 13.32
N SER A 22 -25.07 -20.53 13.20
CA SER A 22 -23.87 -21.06 12.54
C SER A 22 -23.18 -22.17 13.38
N MET A 23 -23.33 -22.19 14.70
CA MET A 23 -22.78 -23.25 15.57
C MET A 23 -23.62 -24.54 15.57
N LEU A 24 -24.87 -24.49 15.14
CA LEU A 24 -25.77 -25.67 15.13
C LEU A 24 -25.70 -26.47 13.84
N THR A 25 -25.15 -25.90 12.76
CA THR A 25 -25.01 -26.62 11.47
C THR A 25 -23.61 -27.16 11.16
N GLY A 26 -22.59 -26.79 11.95
CA GLY A 26 -21.19 -27.25 11.79
C GLY A 26 -20.79 -28.45 12.65
N GLY A 27 -21.63 -28.91 13.59
CA GLY A 27 -21.27 -29.91 14.61
C GLY A 27 -21.61 -31.38 14.27
N ALA A 28 -22.23 -31.69 13.14
CA ALA A 28 -22.73 -33.03 12.85
C ALA A 28 -21.91 -33.83 11.83
N ALA A 29 -20.79 -33.34 11.31
CA ALA A 29 -20.03 -33.98 10.24
C ALA A 29 -18.63 -34.55 10.65
N ILE A 30 -18.23 -34.49 11.91
CA ILE A 30 -16.86 -34.89 12.36
C ILE A 30 -16.85 -36.15 13.26
N LEU A 31 -17.96 -36.86 13.47
CA LEU A 31 -18.02 -38.05 14.38
C LEU A 31 -18.25 -39.38 13.67
N ALA A 32 -17.96 -39.52 12.37
CA ALA A 32 -18.15 -40.73 11.60
C ALA A 32 -16.87 -41.38 11.01
N ALA A 33 -15.69 -41.09 11.53
CA ALA A 33 -14.41 -41.57 10.99
C ALA A 33 -13.47 -42.22 12.04
N CYS A 34 -14.02 -42.97 13.00
CA CYS A 34 -13.22 -43.84 13.84
C CYS A 34 -14.00 -45.15 14.10
N GLY A 35 -13.96 -46.04 13.15
CA GLY A 35 -14.43 -47.44 13.29
C GLY A 35 -13.44 -48.37 12.58
N GLY A 36 -12.66 -49.14 13.37
CA GLY A 36 -11.60 -49.99 12.87
C GLY A 36 -12.11 -51.16 12.03
N GLY A 37 -11.43 -51.42 10.94
CA GLY A 37 -11.54 -52.64 10.15
C GLY A 37 -10.16 -53.06 9.67
N ALA A 38 -9.76 -54.27 10.04
CA ALA A 38 -8.47 -54.86 9.70
C ALA A 38 -8.25 -55.04 8.21
N MET A 39 -7.10 -54.65 7.68
CA MET A 39 -6.66 -54.96 6.34
C MET A 39 -5.97 -56.31 6.27
N PRO A 40 -6.20 -57.13 5.23
CA PRO A 40 -5.42 -58.36 5.00
C PRO A 40 -4.07 -58.06 4.33
N ALA A 41 -3.07 -58.85 4.73
CA ALA A 41 -1.68 -58.75 4.30
C ALA A 41 -1.47 -59.05 2.81
N ALA A 42 -0.66 -58.27 2.13
CA ALA A 42 -0.17 -58.50 0.77
C ALA A 42 1.01 -59.48 0.76
N PRO A 43 1.17 -60.35 -0.25
CA PRO A 43 2.26 -61.33 -0.33
C PRO A 43 3.59 -60.68 -0.79
N ALA A 44 4.69 -61.26 -0.29
CA ALA A 44 6.08 -60.85 -0.55
C ALA A 44 6.52 -61.15 -2.01
N PRO A 45 7.38 -60.34 -2.64
CA PRO A 45 7.92 -60.65 -3.96
C PRO A 45 9.13 -61.61 -3.90
N THR A 46 9.09 -62.60 -4.76
CA THR A 46 10.20 -63.58 -5.01
C THR A 46 11.34 -62.92 -5.78
N ALA A 47 12.56 -63.25 -5.34
CA ALA A 47 13.82 -62.86 -5.94
C ALA A 47 14.02 -63.53 -7.34
N GLY A 48 14.32 -62.73 -8.36
CA GLY A 48 14.74 -63.17 -9.70
C GLY A 48 16.13 -62.57 -10.03
N ALA A 49 16.97 -63.41 -10.58
CA ALA A 49 18.41 -63.26 -10.76
C ALA A 49 18.87 -62.13 -11.67
N ALA A 50 20.06 -61.59 -11.36
CA ALA A 50 20.77 -60.56 -12.05
C ALA A 50 21.28 -60.97 -13.46
N ALA A 51 21.11 -60.15 -14.48
CA ALA A 51 21.86 -60.14 -15.71
C ALA A 51 22.68 -58.86 -15.84
N ALA A 52 23.96 -58.97 -16.17
CA ALA A 52 24.94 -57.88 -16.29
C ALA A 52 24.64 -56.90 -17.44
N PRO A 53 25.02 -55.61 -17.34
CA PRO A 53 24.73 -54.65 -18.40
C PRO A 53 25.75 -54.63 -19.52
N ASN A 54 25.28 -54.62 -20.76
CA ASN A 54 26.04 -54.30 -21.96
C ASN A 54 26.30 -52.76 -22.03
N ALA A 55 27.55 -52.38 -22.29
CA ALA A 55 27.97 -51.01 -22.48
C ALA A 55 27.37 -50.44 -23.79
N ALA A 56 26.55 -49.41 -23.69
CA ALA A 56 26.09 -48.61 -24.80
C ALA A 56 26.98 -47.39 -25.04
N ALA A 57 27.30 -47.11 -26.30
CA ALA A 57 28.10 -46.01 -26.78
C ALA A 57 27.51 -44.63 -26.49
N PRO A 58 28.30 -43.55 -26.42
CA PRO A 58 27.80 -42.21 -26.09
C PRO A 58 26.95 -41.65 -27.22
N THR A 59 25.67 -41.36 -26.90
CA THR A 59 24.77 -40.62 -27.79
C THR A 59 25.15 -39.14 -27.81
N ALA A 60 25.24 -38.57 -29.00
CA ALA A 60 25.56 -37.16 -29.22
C ALA A 60 24.50 -36.24 -28.57
N VAL A 61 25.00 -35.21 -27.89
CA VAL A 61 24.17 -34.11 -27.29
C VAL A 61 23.57 -33.34 -28.47
N PRO A 62 22.24 -33.09 -28.51
CA PRO A 62 21.65 -32.20 -29.50
C PRO A 62 22.14 -30.77 -29.28
N ALA A 63 22.58 -30.11 -30.34
CA ALA A 63 22.95 -28.70 -30.34
C ALA A 63 21.80 -27.84 -29.81
N ALA A 64 22.13 -26.89 -28.91
CA ALA A 64 21.19 -25.93 -28.40
C ALA A 64 20.49 -25.20 -29.55
N ALA A 65 19.18 -25.23 -29.56
CA ALA A 65 18.36 -24.48 -30.51
C ALA A 65 18.65 -22.97 -30.33
N ALA A 66 18.87 -22.27 -31.40
CA ALA A 66 19.03 -20.83 -31.44
C ALA A 66 17.76 -20.16 -30.84
N PRO A 67 17.88 -18.99 -30.17
CA PRO A 67 16.73 -18.29 -29.64
C PRO A 67 15.76 -17.94 -30.77
N VAL A 68 14.56 -18.44 -30.68
CA VAL A 68 13.46 -18.08 -31.59
C VAL A 68 13.14 -16.61 -31.30
N ALA A 69 13.31 -15.75 -32.30
CA ALA A 69 12.86 -14.38 -32.22
C ALA A 69 11.35 -14.36 -31.88
N PRO A 70 10.86 -13.44 -31.05
CA PRO A 70 9.46 -13.35 -30.73
C PRO A 70 8.66 -13.17 -32.03
N ALA A 71 7.69 -14.06 -32.24
CA ALA A 71 6.80 -13.95 -33.38
C ALA A 71 6.01 -12.65 -33.25
N THR A 72 6.21 -11.72 -34.16
CA THR A 72 5.35 -10.55 -34.36
C THR A 72 3.97 -11.08 -34.77
N ILE A 73 3.06 -11.17 -33.80
CA ILE A 73 1.64 -11.45 -34.07
C ILE A 73 1.09 -10.17 -34.72
N ALA A 74 0.82 -10.25 -36.02
CA ALA A 74 0.10 -9.17 -36.69
C ALA A 74 -1.27 -8.98 -36.02
N PRO A 75 -1.69 -7.72 -35.69
CA PRO A 75 -2.97 -7.50 -35.04
C PRO A 75 -4.10 -8.02 -35.92
N ALA A 76 -4.94 -8.86 -35.35
CA ALA A 76 -6.20 -9.25 -35.99
C ALA A 76 -7.03 -7.99 -36.28
N ALA A 77 -7.78 -7.99 -37.39
CA ALA A 77 -8.61 -6.86 -37.82
C ALA A 77 -9.80 -6.65 -36.85
N GLY A 78 -9.53 -6.08 -35.67
CA GLY A 78 -10.46 -5.74 -34.59
C GLY A 78 -9.76 -4.85 -33.57
N LYS A 79 -10.54 -4.14 -32.75
CA LYS A 79 -9.95 -3.37 -31.62
C LYS A 79 -9.29 -4.32 -30.63
N ALA A 80 -8.06 -4.00 -30.22
CA ALA A 80 -7.44 -4.71 -29.08
C ALA A 80 -8.25 -4.38 -27.82
N VAL A 81 -8.64 -5.38 -27.06
CA VAL A 81 -9.26 -5.18 -25.75
C VAL A 81 -8.21 -5.47 -24.70
N ILE A 82 -7.88 -4.47 -23.89
CA ILE A 82 -6.98 -4.62 -22.74
C ILE A 82 -7.78 -4.61 -21.46
N THR A 83 -7.47 -5.54 -20.57
CA THR A 83 -8.07 -5.62 -19.24
C THR A 83 -7.23 -4.83 -18.24
N TRP A 84 -7.87 -3.89 -17.52
CA TRP A 84 -7.22 -3.14 -16.43
C TRP A 84 -7.77 -3.60 -15.08
N PHE A 85 -6.96 -4.34 -14.33
CA PHE A 85 -7.28 -4.83 -12.98
C PHE A 85 -6.86 -3.79 -11.94
N ASN A 86 -7.85 -3.15 -11.28
CA ASN A 86 -7.63 -1.99 -10.44
C ASN A 86 -8.63 -1.97 -9.27
N PRO A 87 -8.15 -1.84 -8.01
CA PRO A 87 -8.99 -1.92 -6.82
C PRO A 87 -9.59 -0.59 -6.36
N TYR A 88 -9.45 0.50 -7.10
CA TYR A 88 -9.98 1.80 -6.70
C TYR A 88 -11.52 1.79 -6.60
N THR A 89 -12.05 2.17 -5.42
CA THR A 89 -13.49 2.11 -5.12
C THR A 89 -14.05 3.39 -4.50
N THR A 90 -13.22 4.43 -4.24
CA THR A 90 -13.73 5.67 -3.68
C THR A 90 -14.63 6.40 -4.66
N ALA A 91 -15.57 7.19 -4.16
CA ALA A 91 -16.48 7.97 -5.03
C ALA A 91 -15.69 8.85 -6.00
N THR A 92 -14.62 9.48 -5.52
CA THR A 92 -13.75 10.36 -6.32
C THR A 92 -13.03 9.60 -7.44
N THR A 93 -12.49 8.39 -7.14
CA THR A 93 -11.86 7.56 -8.17
C THR A 93 -12.86 7.07 -9.22
N GLN A 94 -14.08 6.74 -8.81
CA GLN A 94 -15.14 6.32 -9.72
C GLN A 94 -15.66 7.45 -10.62
N GLU A 95 -15.51 8.72 -10.21
CA GLU A 95 -15.75 9.89 -11.08
C GLU A 95 -14.62 10.04 -12.12
N ALA A 96 -13.37 9.84 -11.76
CA ALA A 96 -12.18 10.07 -12.60
C ALA A 96 -11.98 8.97 -13.65
N LEU A 97 -12.11 7.69 -13.26
CA LEU A 97 -11.78 6.52 -14.08
C LEU A 97 -12.44 6.51 -15.47
N PRO A 98 -13.77 6.73 -15.60
CA PRO A 98 -14.42 6.74 -16.91
C PRO A 98 -13.87 7.83 -17.84
N LEU A 99 -13.48 8.97 -17.31
CA LEU A 99 -12.94 10.10 -18.10
C LEU A 99 -11.53 9.79 -18.59
N VAL A 100 -10.69 9.19 -17.76
CA VAL A 100 -9.34 8.73 -18.13
C VAL A 100 -9.43 7.69 -19.25
N ILE A 101 -10.31 6.69 -19.10
CA ILE A 101 -10.51 5.64 -20.11
C ILE A 101 -11.04 6.24 -21.42
N ALA A 102 -12.06 7.09 -21.35
CA ALA A 102 -12.65 7.69 -22.54
C ALA A 102 -11.65 8.54 -23.33
N GLU A 103 -10.80 9.33 -22.68
CA GLU A 103 -9.79 10.13 -23.36
C GLU A 103 -8.69 9.25 -23.98
N PHE A 104 -8.27 8.17 -23.28
CA PHE A 104 -7.35 7.19 -23.87
C PHE A 104 -7.91 6.54 -25.13
N GLU A 105 -9.13 6.04 -25.08
CA GLU A 105 -9.79 5.37 -26.22
C GLU A 105 -10.02 6.33 -27.40
N LYS A 106 -10.28 7.60 -27.12
CA LYS A 106 -10.39 8.65 -28.16
C LYS A 106 -9.06 8.87 -28.88
N GLN A 107 -7.93 8.87 -28.13
CA GLN A 107 -6.58 9.01 -28.71
C GLN A 107 -6.08 7.70 -29.34
N ASN A 108 -6.63 6.55 -28.95
CA ASN A 108 -6.26 5.22 -29.40
C ASN A 108 -7.50 4.43 -29.86
N PRO A 109 -8.09 4.78 -31.01
CA PRO A 109 -9.37 4.21 -31.45
C PRO A 109 -9.30 2.70 -31.78
N ASP A 110 -8.09 2.16 -31.88
CA ASP A 110 -7.75 0.75 -32.09
C ASP A 110 -7.70 -0.07 -30.77
N ILE A 111 -7.83 0.60 -29.59
CA ILE A 111 -7.79 -0.08 -28.29
C ILE A 111 -9.08 0.21 -27.52
N LYS A 112 -9.56 -0.79 -26.80
CA LYS A 112 -10.66 -0.71 -25.82
C LYS A 112 -10.12 -1.11 -24.44
N VAL A 113 -10.48 -0.36 -23.38
CA VAL A 113 -10.13 -0.69 -22.00
C VAL A 113 -11.33 -1.36 -21.31
N ASP A 114 -11.14 -2.57 -20.84
CA ASP A 114 -12.07 -3.31 -19.98
C ASP A 114 -11.62 -3.14 -18.52
N TYR A 115 -12.28 -2.23 -17.78
CA TYR A 115 -11.98 -1.98 -16.39
C TYR A 115 -12.55 -3.05 -15.49
N GLN A 116 -11.69 -3.73 -14.75
CA GLN A 116 -12.04 -4.81 -13.84
C GLN A 116 -11.70 -4.43 -12.41
N ASN A 117 -12.72 -4.26 -11.56
CA ASN A 117 -12.57 -4.06 -10.14
C ASN A 117 -12.88 -5.38 -9.40
N PRO A 118 -11.91 -5.95 -8.63
CA PRO A 118 -12.15 -7.21 -7.91
C PRO A 118 -13.08 -7.08 -6.70
N GLY A 119 -13.50 -5.85 -6.38
CA GLY A 119 -14.21 -5.56 -5.13
C GLY A 119 -13.24 -5.44 -3.93
N GLY A 120 -13.75 -4.94 -2.82
CA GLY A 120 -12.96 -4.67 -1.61
C GLY A 120 -12.53 -3.21 -1.51
N SER A 121 -12.27 -2.75 -0.30
CA SER A 121 -11.79 -1.39 -0.04
C SER A 121 -10.27 -1.35 -0.17
N GLY A 122 -9.81 -0.87 -1.32
CA GLY A 122 -8.43 -0.41 -1.56
C GLY A 122 -7.31 -1.39 -1.19
N GLY A 123 -6.56 -1.84 -2.15
CA GLY A 123 -5.15 -2.22 -2.11
C GLY A 123 -4.60 -3.22 -1.10
N GLY A 124 -5.43 -3.85 -0.28
CA GLY A 124 -4.95 -4.79 0.73
C GLY A 124 -4.53 -6.16 0.18
N GLY A 125 -4.02 -7.03 1.05
CA GLY A 125 -3.50 -8.37 0.72
C GLY A 125 -4.43 -9.20 -0.16
N SER A 126 -5.74 -9.12 0.02
CA SER A 126 -6.74 -9.82 -0.80
C SER A 126 -6.69 -9.42 -2.29
N TYR A 127 -6.38 -8.16 -2.60
CA TYR A 127 -6.19 -7.72 -3.99
C TYR A 127 -4.92 -8.32 -4.61
N THR A 128 -3.80 -8.24 -3.88
CA THR A 128 -2.52 -8.81 -4.30
C THR A 128 -2.64 -10.33 -4.53
N GLU A 129 -3.28 -11.03 -3.63
CA GLU A 129 -3.55 -12.48 -3.76
C GLU A 129 -4.42 -12.79 -4.99
N ALA A 130 -5.47 -12.00 -5.23
CA ALA A 130 -6.33 -12.17 -6.41
C ALA A 130 -5.56 -11.94 -7.72
N LEU A 131 -4.70 -10.93 -7.77
CA LEU A 131 -3.83 -10.65 -8.92
C LEU A 131 -2.85 -11.81 -9.18
N LEU A 132 -2.12 -12.23 -8.13
CA LEU A 132 -1.17 -13.34 -8.24
C LEU A 132 -1.85 -14.65 -8.64
N SER A 133 -3.06 -14.92 -8.13
CA SER A 133 -3.86 -16.08 -8.52
C SER A 133 -4.25 -16.04 -10.00
N LYS A 134 -4.65 -14.89 -10.54
CA LYS A 134 -4.93 -14.74 -11.98
C LYS A 134 -3.69 -15.00 -12.83
N ILE A 135 -2.52 -14.47 -12.42
CA ILE A 135 -1.25 -14.66 -13.12
C ILE A 135 -0.86 -16.15 -13.12
N ALA A 136 -0.88 -16.80 -11.94
CA ALA A 136 -0.53 -18.21 -11.78
C ALA A 136 -1.53 -19.14 -12.52
N GLY A 137 -2.80 -18.74 -12.60
CA GLY A 137 -3.85 -19.46 -13.34
C GLY A 137 -3.78 -19.30 -14.85
N GLY A 138 -2.79 -18.56 -15.40
CA GLY A 138 -2.61 -18.34 -16.83
C GLY A 138 -3.65 -17.41 -17.48
N ASN A 139 -4.35 -16.61 -16.66
CA ASN A 139 -5.32 -15.62 -17.12
C ASN A 139 -5.02 -14.24 -16.49
N PRO A 140 -3.78 -13.69 -16.70
CA PRO A 140 -3.42 -12.40 -16.18
C PRO A 140 -4.23 -11.28 -16.85
N PRO A 141 -4.46 -10.14 -16.16
CA PRO A 141 -4.92 -8.93 -16.83
C PRO A 141 -3.81 -8.37 -17.72
N ASP A 142 -4.15 -7.48 -18.67
CA ASP A 142 -3.13 -6.79 -19.48
C ASP A 142 -2.44 -5.69 -18.68
N VAL A 143 -3.17 -5.02 -17.79
CA VAL A 143 -2.66 -3.98 -16.89
C VAL A 143 -3.11 -4.24 -15.47
N ALA A 144 -2.20 -4.10 -14.52
CA ALA A 144 -2.50 -4.17 -13.09
C ALA A 144 -2.02 -2.91 -12.36
N THR A 145 -2.82 -2.44 -11.43
CA THR A 145 -2.41 -1.44 -10.43
C THR A 145 -1.76 -2.17 -9.26
N LEU A 146 -0.57 -1.78 -8.85
CA LEU A 146 0.13 -2.40 -7.72
C LEU A 146 0.11 -1.48 -6.50
N PHE A 147 -0.07 -2.09 -5.33
CA PHE A 147 0.00 -1.44 -4.01
C PHE A 147 1.17 -1.96 -3.17
N SER A 148 1.78 -3.07 -3.58
CA SER A 148 3.09 -3.53 -3.09
C SER A 148 4.15 -3.24 -4.14
N THR A 149 5.42 -3.17 -3.74
CA THR A 149 6.50 -2.78 -4.64
C THR A 149 6.63 -3.72 -5.85
N PRO A 150 6.89 -3.18 -7.04
CA PRO A 150 7.13 -3.99 -8.24
C PRO A 150 8.24 -5.04 -8.08
N SER A 151 9.22 -4.80 -7.19
CA SER A 151 10.29 -5.75 -6.90
C SER A 151 9.79 -7.09 -6.35
N GLU A 152 8.71 -7.09 -5.55
CA GLU A 152 8.10 -8.30 -5.00
C GLU A 152 7.50 -9.18 -6.11
N PHE A 153 6.78 -8.56 -7.04
CA PHE A 153 6.20 -9.26 -8.19
C PHE A 153 7.25 -9.65 -9.23
N ALA A 154 8.27 -8.80 -9.42
CA ALA A 154 9.35 -9.09 -10.38
C ALA A 154 10.23 -10.25 -9.91
N ALA A 155 10.54 -10.33 -8.61
CA ALA A 155 11.31 -11.44 -8.03
C ALA A 155 10.60 -12.78 -8.17
N SER A 156 9.27 -12.80 -8.13
CA SER A 156 8.46 -14.00 -8.43
C SER A 156 8.28 -14.29 -9.92
N GLY A 157 8.82 -13.44 -10.80
CA GLY A 157 8.65 -13.56 -12.25
C GLY A 157 7.23 -13.28 -12.75
N SER A 158 6.43 -12.54 -11.96
CA SER A 158 5.02 -12.26 -12.23
C SER A 158 4.80 -11.05 -13.15
N LEU A 159 5.83 -10.24 -13.44
CA LEU A 159 5.72 -9.06 -14.28
C LEU A 159 6.56 -9.16 -15.56
N LEU A 160 6.16 -8.40 -16.56
CA LEU A 160 6.93 -8.16 -17.79
C LEU A 160 7.89 -7.00 -17.56
N ALA A 161 9.17 -7.17 -17.93
CA ALA A 161 10.11 -6.05 -17.97
C ALA A 161 9.74 -5.11 -19.13
N ILE A 162 9.72 -3.80 -18.88
CA ILE A 162 9.20 -2.79 -19.81
C ILE A 162 10.26 -1.85 -20.39
N ASP A 163 11.56 -2.13 -20.18
CA ASP A 163 12.67 -1.25 -20.62
C ASP A 163 12.65 -0.96 -22.11
N ASP A 164 12.41 -1.99 -22.95
CA ASP A 164 12.34 -1.84 -24.41
C ASP A 164 11.16 -0.95 -24.81
N TYR A 165 10.02 -1.10 -24.18
CA TYR A 165 8.86 -0.24 -24.40
C TYR A 165 9.14 1.21 -23.99
N MET A 166 9.76 1.42 -22.81
CA MET A 166 10.13 2.76 -22.33
C MET A 166 11.14 3.44 -23.25
N SER A 167 12.09 2.67 -23.82
CA SER A 167 13.07 3.20 -24.77
C SER A 167 12.42 3.71 -26.05
N ALA A 168 11.34 3.07 -26.50
CA ALA A 168 10.55 3.46 -27.67
C ALA A 168 9.42 4.46 -27.35
N ALA A 169 9.16 4.75 -26.08
CA ALA A 169 8.05 5.58 -25.62
C ALA A 169 8.17 7.02 -26.10
N LYS A 170 7.00 7.68 -26.31
CA LYS A 170 6.93 9.10 -26.68
C LYS A 170 7.07 10.01 -25.47
N THR A 171 6.46 9.65 -24.35
CA THR A 171 6.35 10.48 -23.14
C THR A 171 6.88 9.79 -21.89
N ALA A 172 6.76 8.44 -21.79
CA ALA A 172 7.17 7.65 -20.62
C ALA A 172 8.62 7.11 -20.74
N ARG A 173 9.55 7.93 -21.25
CA ARG A 173 10.98 7.58 -21.25
C ARG A 173 11.55 7.59 -19.83
N PRO A 174 12.64 6.86 -19.54
CA PRO A 174 13.22 6.81 -18.20
C PRO A 174 13.56 8.18 -17.59
N ASP A 175 14.05 9.13 -18.40
CA ASP A 175 14.41 10.48 -17.98
C ASP A 175 13.20 11.39 -17.71
N ALA A 176 12.01 10.97 -18.12
CA ALA A 176 10.77 11.72 -17.95
C ALA A 176 10.21 11.69 -16.51
N PHE A 177 10.65 10.76 -15.66
CA PHE A 177 10.18 10.60 -14.29
C PHE A 177 11.19 11.10 -13.26
N TYR A 178 10.69 11.45 -12.06
CA TYR A 178 11.57 11.73 -10.93
C TYR A 178 12.34 10.45 -10.55
N PRO A 179 13.64 10.58 -10.14
CA PRO A 179 14.50 9.41 -9.95
C PRO A 179 14.00 8.42 -8.89
N ALA A 180 13.53 8.90 -7.73
CA ALA A 180 13.09 8.02 -6.64
C ALA A 180 11.84 7.21 -7.01
N PRO A 181 10.74 7.80 -7.55
CA PRO A 181 9.60 7.04 -8.05
C PRO A 181 9.98 6.02 -9.13
N LEU A 182 10.82 6.39 -10.10
CA LEU A 182 11.25 5.45 -11.14
C LEU A 182 12.10 4.31 -10.58
N LYS A 183 13.00 4.60 -9.63
CA LYS A 183 13.82 3.57 -8.98
C LYS A 183 12.97 2.55 -8.24
N SER A 184 11.85 2.97 -7.65
CA SER A 184 10.91 2.05 -6.99
C SER A 184 10.25 1.04 -7.95
N CYS A 185 10.27 1.32 -9.26
CA CYS A 185 9.76 0.43 -10.31
C CYS A 185 10.77 -0.62 -10.77
N GLN A 186 12.01 -0.60 -10.24
CA GLN A 186 13.13 -1.37 -10.75
C GLN A 186 13.50 -2.55 -9.84
N TRP A 187 13.88 -3.64 -10.48
CA TRP A 187 14.44 -4.81 -9.85
C TRP A 187 15.57 -5.38 -10.72
N GLN A 188 16.74 -5.66 -10.12
CA GLN A 188 17.93 -6.19 -10.84
C GLN A 188 18.25 -5.44 -12.15
N ASN A 189 18.24 -4.10 -12.08
CA ASN A 189 18.51 -3.19 -13.20
C ASN A 189 17.51 -3.28 -14.37
N LYS A 190 16.32 -3.84 -14.16
CA LYS A 190 15.21 -3.82 -15.12
C LYS A 190 14.02 -3.08 -14.53
N THR A 191 13.26 -2.45 -15.39
CA THR A 191 12.03 -1.71 -15.02
C THR A 191 10.81 -2.60 -15.26
N TYR A 192 9.94 -2.72 -14.26
CA TYR A 192 8.77 -3.61 -14.30
C TYR A 192 7.43 -2.88 -14.17
N ALA A 193 7.46 -1.59 -13.89
CA ALA A 193 6.27 -0.77 -13.74
C ALA A 193 6.56 0.68 -14.14
N LEU A 194 5.52 1.47 -14.36
CA LEU A 194 5.60 2.93 -14.36
C LEU A 194 5.03 3.48 -13.05
N PRO A 195 5.68 4.50 -12.45
CA PRO A 195 5.12 5.15 -11.28
C PRO A 195 3.95 6.06 -11.71
N SER A 196 2.86 6.00 -10.98
CA SER A 196 1.72 6.88 -11.23
C SER A 196 1.92 8.23 -10.56
N SER A 197 2.17 8.18 -9.26
CA SER A 197 2.22 9.34 -8.39
C SER A 197 3.41 9.29 -7.44
N ALA A 198 3.57 10.35 -6.68
CA ALA A 198 4.45 10.45 -5.54
C ALA A 198 3.67 11.15 -4.42
N GLY A 199 2.61 10.51 -3.92
CA GLY A 199 1.81 11.04 -2.81
C GLY A 199 2.69 11.25 -1.57
N ALA A 200 2.70 12.47 -1.04
CA ALA A 200 3.49 12.81 0.15
C ALA A 200 2.65 12.70 1.43
N GLY A 201 3.23 12.15 2.50
CA GLY A 201 2.63 12.15 3.82
C GLY A 201 2.86 13.46 4.56
N ALA A 202 1.92 13.85 5.42
CA ALA A 202 2.01 15.00 6.31
C ALA A 202 1.18 14.77 7.58
N ILE A 203 1.33 15.62 8.59
CA ILE A 203 0.42 15.65 9.74
C ILE A 203 -0.72 16.64 9.44
N TYR A 204 -1.93 16.14 9.44
CA TYR A 204 -3.16 16.94 9.39
C TYR A 204 -3.56 17.39 10.78
N MET A 205 -3.99 18.65 10.92
CA MET A 205 -4.46 19.25 12.16
C MET A 205 -5.92 19.65 12.04
N ASN A 206 -6.74 19.32 13.03
CA ASN A 206 -8.06 19.91 13.21
C ASN A 206 -7.88 21.27 13.90
N THR A 207 -7.97 22.36 13.12
CA THR A 207 -7.66 23.69 13.65
C THR A 207 -8.62 24.19 14.71
N ASP A 208 -9.85 23.65 14.76
CA ASP A 208 -10.83 24.04 15.76
C ASP A 208 -10.48 23.47 17.14
N LEU A 209 -9.96 22.25 17.20
CA LEU A 209 -9.48 21.66 18.46
C LEU A 209 -8.26 22.39 19.01
N PHE A 210 -7.34 22.84 18.12
CA PHE A 210 -6.20 23.67 18.51
C PHE A 210 -6.66 25.02 19.05
N LYS A 211 -7.55 25.72 18.36
CA LYS A 211 -8.10 27.02 18.80
C LYS A 211 -8.83 26.91 20.13
N ALA A 212 -9.59 25.83 20.37
CA ALA A 212 -10.28 25.59 21.63
C ALA A 212 -9.33 25.53 22.84
N LYS A 213 -8.05 25.24 22.62
CA LYS A 213 -6.99 25.20 23.63
C LYS A 213 -6.04 26.41 23.55
N ASN A 214 -6.33 27.42 22.71
CA ASN A 214 -5.45 28.55 22.43
C ASN A 214 -4.06 28.15 21.91
N ILE A 215 -3.96 27.02 21.19
CA ILE A 215 -2.73 26.55 20.54
C ILE A 215 -2.73 27.08 19.11
N PRO A 216 -1.58 27.63 18.61
CA PRO A 216 -1.47 28.05 17.22
C PRO A 216 -1.68 26.89 16.25
N ALA A 217 -2.65 27.03 15.33
CA ALA A 217 -3.00 26.01 14.35
C ALA A 217 -2.50 26.37 12.95
N ASN A 218 -1.19 26.56 12.80
CA ASN A 218 -0.56 26.84 11.52
C ASN A 218 0.77 26.11 11.37
N ARG A 219 1.13 25.77 10.12
CA ARG A 219 2.31 24.97 9.79
C ARG A 219 3.64 25.59 10.18
N ASN A 220 3.73 26.92 10.27
CA ASN A 220 4.97 27.63 10.58
C ASN A 220 5.33 27.54 12.07
N GLN A 221 4.32 27.40 12.92
CA GLN A 221 4.44 27.26 14.38
C GLN A 221 4.24 25.83 14.85
N PHE A 222 4.10 24.89 13.93
CA PHE A 222 3.95 23.46 14.26
C PHE A 222 5.24 22.91 14.88
N PRO A 223 5.14 21.93 15.80
CA PRO A 223 6.30 21.25 16.41
C PRO A 223 7.37 20.84 15.40
N LYS A 224 8.63 21.01 15.80
CA LYS A 224 9.80 20.62 14.99
C LYS A 224 10.44 19.33 15.49
N THR A 225 10.17 18.95 16.74
CA THR A 225 10.66 17.73 17.37
C THR A 225 9.53 16.86 17.89
N TRP A 226 9.81 15.58 18.11
CA TRP A 226 8.84 14.67 18.73
C TRP A 226 8.46 15.10 20.14
N ASP A 227 9.39 15.66 20.92
CA ASP A 227 9.11 16.15 22.26
C ASP A 227 8.10 17.30 22.24
N GLU A 228 8.27 18.28 21.33
CA GLU A 228 7.32 19.37 21.14
C GLU A 228 5.95 18.85 20.64
N LEU A 229 5.94 17.87 19.72
CA LEU A 229 4.70 17.24 19.25
C LEU A 229 3.99 16.52 20.38
N GLN A 230 4.74 15.76 21.20
CA GLN A 230 4.20 15.04 22.35
C GLN A 230 3.61 16.01 23.38
N GLN A 231 4.27 17.16 23.63
CA GLN A 231 3.77 18.18 24.51
C GLN A 231 2.42 18.74 24.05
N ILE A 232 2.33 19.18 22.80
CA ILE A 232 1.08 19.69 22.21
C ILE A 232 0.00 18.58 22.19
N SER A 233 0.39 17.37 21.83
CA SER A 233 -0.51 16.22 21.87
C SER A 233 -1.15 16.06 23.25
N LYS A 234 -0.34 16.16 24.32
CA LYS A 234 -0.82 16.02 25.70
C LYS A 234 -1.86 17.08 26.07
N GLU A 235 -1.69 18.32 25.61
CA GLU A 235 -2.64 19.42 25.87
C GLU A 235 -4.00 19.19 25.15
N LEU A 236 -3.98 18.44 24.05
CA LEU A 236 -5.14 18.13 23.22
C LEU A 236 -5.81 16.81 23.60
N VAL A 237 -5.24 16.03 24.53
CA VAL A 237 -5.89 14.80 25.03
C VAL A 237 -7.08 15.13 25.93
N VAL A 238 -8.18 14.41 25.75
CA VAL A 238 -9.33 14.44 26.66
C VAL A 238 -9.56 13.04 27.21
N MET A 239 -9.48 12.94 28.54
CA MET A 239 -9.78 11.71 29.30
C MET A 239 -11.03 11.92 30.14
N GLU A 240 -11.99 10.99 30.11
CA GLU A 240 -13.17 10.99 30.95
C GLU A 240 -13.32 9.61 31.59
N ASN A 241 -13.40 9.57 32.92
CA ASN A 241 -13.53 8.31 33.69
C ASN A 241 -12.47 7.26 33.35
N GLY A 242 -11.24 7.69 33.02
CA GLY A 242 -10.16 6.80 32.62
C GLY A 242 -10.26 6.24 31.21
N GLU A 243 -11.15 6.78 30.38
CA GLU A 243 -11.30 6.46 28.97
C GLU A 243 -10.81 7.61 28.09
N VAL A 244 -10.15 7.28 26.98
CA VAL A 244 -9.72 8.25 25.97
C VAL A 244 -10.95 8.68 25.16
N LYS A 245 -11.33 9.96 25.24
CA LYS A 245 -12.40 10.55 24.44
C LYS A 245 -11.86 11.32 23.24
N GLN A 246 -10.66 11.90 23.38
CA GLN A 246 -9.95 12.59 22.31
C GLN A 246 -8.45 12.32 22.44
N VAL A 247 -7.80 12.03 21.34
CA VAL A 247 -6.32 11.98 21.25
C VAL A 247 -5.78 13.29 20.68
N GLY A 248 -4.57 13.69 21.10
CA GLY A 248 -3.81 14.71 20.41
C GLY A 248 -3.33 14.15 19.07
N ILE A 249 -2.51 13.11 19.13
CA ILE A 249 -2.09 12.24 18.02
C ILE A 249 -1.65 10.88 18.59
N ALA A 250 -2.01 9.80 17.91
CA ALA A 250 -1.53 8.46 18.23
C ALA A 250 -0.73 7.89 17.04
N PRO A 251 0.56 8.28 16.88
CA PRO A 251 1.36 7.96 15.70
C PRO A 251 1.70 6.47 15.58
N PHE A 252 1.50 5.71 16.65
CA PHE A 252 1.77 4.29 16.77
C PHE A 252 0.55 3.41 16.47
N VAL A 253 -0.58 4.00 16.07
CA VAL A 253 -1.80 3.28 15.68
C VAL A 253 -2.03 3.42 14.18
N GLY A 254 -2.14 2.30 13.47
CA GLY A 254 -2.36 2.26 12.03
C GLY A 254 -1.13 2.60 11.17
N SER A 255 -1.32 2.85 9.91
CA SER A 255 -0.39 3.49 8.95
C SER A 255 1.05 2.92 8.92
N SER A 256 1.20 1.60 8.82
CA SER A 256 2.53 0.95 8.72
C SER A 256 3.35 1.44 7.50
N TRP A 257 2.68 1.95 6.47
CA TRP A 257 3.34 2.57 5.32
C TRP A 257 4.19 3.79 5.68
N LEU A 258 3.97 4.39 6.85
CA LEU A 258 4.77 5.51 7.38
C LEU A 258 6.03 5.06 8.14
N TYR A 259 6.22 3.77 8.44
CA TYR A 259 7.38 3.30 9.20
C TYR A 259 8.72 3.74 8.62
N PRO A 260 8.95 3.72 7.29
CA PRO A 260 10.19 4.25 6.72
C PRO A 260 10.44 5.72 7.04
N ALA A 261 9.38 6.54 7.04
CA ALA A 261 9.49 7.96 7.38
C ALA A 261 9.75 8.16 8.88
N TRP A 262 9.04 7.44 9.77
CA TRP A 262 9.28 7.50 11.21
C TRP A 262 10.69 7.05 11.57
N SER A 263 11.19 5.97 10.96
CA SER A 263 12.56 5.51 11.09
C SER A 263 13.56 6.58 10.64
N ALA A 264 13.38 7.13 9.45
CA ALA A 264 14.28 8.15 8.89
C ALA A 264 14.27 9.45 9.69
N MET A 265 13.11 9.87 10.20
CA MET A 265 13.01 11.05 11.08
C MET A 265 13.78 10.87 12.40
N ASN A 266 14.06 9.63 12.81
CA ASN A 266 14.95 9.32 13.94
C ASN A 266 16.37 8.92 13.49
N GLY A 267 16.77 9.21 12.26
CA GLY A 267 18.09 8.89 11.73
C GLY A 267 18.29 7.39 11.41
N GLY A 268 17.22 6.60 11.42
CA GLY A 268 17.23 5.18 11.09
C GLY A 268 17.00 4.91 9.60
N LYS A 269 17.04 3.64 9.25
CA LYS A 269 16.69 3.09 7.94
C LYS A 269 16.11 1.70 8.14
N ILE A 270 15.12 1.32 7.36
CA ILE A 270 14.50 -0.02 7.44
C ILE A 270 15.17 -0.99 6.49
N PHE A 271 15.42 -0.58 5.25
CA PHE A 271 15.99 -1.43 4.20
C PHE A 271 16.97 -0.62 3.34
N ASP A 272 18.09 -1.24 3.01
CA ASP A 272 19.07 -0.70 2.07
C ASP A 272 19.01 -1.46 0.75
N SER A 273 18.42 -0.84 -0.27
CA SER A 273 18.21 -1.43 -1.59
C SER A 273 19.51 -1.64 -2.37
N ALA A 274 20.57 -0.91 -2.04
CA ALA A 274 21.86 -1.04 -2.71
C ALA A 274 22.61 -2.31 -2.27
N SER A 275 22.53 -2.65 -0.98
CA SER A 275 23.17 -3.85 -0.41
C SER A 275 22.19 -5.03 -0.23
N ASN A 276 20.89 -4.84 -0.49
CA ASN A 276 19.83 -5.80 -0.17
C ASN A 276 19.88 -6.24 1.31
N THR A 277 19.97 -5.26 2.21
CA THR A 277 20.12 -5.53 3.64
C THR A 277 19.02 -4.82 4.44
N TYR A 278 18.33 -5.56 5.29
CA TYR A 278 17.47 -4.97 6.31
C TYR A 278 18.31 -4.33 7.43
N MET A 279 17.84 -3.23 7.98
CA MET A 279 18.46 -2.46 9.06
C MET A 279 17.45 -2.17 10.17
N ILE A 280 16.52 -3.09 10.37
CA ILE A 280 15.35 -2.92 11.26
C ILE A 280 15.78 -2.81 12.72
N ASP A 281 16.80 -3.55 13.14
CA ASP A 281 17.29 -3.64 14.53
C ASP A 281 18.34 -2.57 14.90
N SER A 282 18.50 -1.53 14.07
CA SER A 282 19.44 -0.43 14.38
C SER A 282 19.03 0.30 15.66
N ASP A 283 20.02 0.85 16.37
CA ASP A 283 19.79 1.59 17.64
C ASP A 283 18.77 2.74 17.45
N ASN A 284 18.78 3.42 16.28
CA ASN A 284 17.82 4.46 15.96
C ASN A 284 16.37 3.94 15.86
N ASN A 285 16.17 2.73 15.31
CA ASN A 285 14.86 2.12 15.21
C ASN A 285 14.39 1.58 16.57
N VAL A 286 15.31 1.07 17.40
CA VAL A 286 15.00 0.69 18.80
C VAL A 286 14.56 1.94 19.57
N GLU A 287 15.30 3.05 19.48
CA GLU A 287 14.95 4.32 20.13
C GLU A 287 13.60 4.85 19.67
N TRP A 288 13.31 4.82 18.36
CA TRP A 288 11.99 5.19 17.81
C TRP A 288 10.85 4.40 18.48
N LEU A 289 10.98 3.08 18.57
CA LEU A 289 9.91 2.24 19.09
C LEU A 289 9.77 2.38 20.63
N GLU A 290 10.89 2.54 21.36
CA GLU A 290 10.87 2.86 22.78
C GLU A 290 10.25 4.23 23.06
N TYR A 291 10.48 5.22 22.18
CA TYR A 291 9.87 6.53 22.28
C TYR A 291 8.33 6.42 22.15
N TRP A 292 7.85 5.67 21.21
CA TRP A 292 6.43 5.40 21.05
C TRP A 292 5.81 4.69 22.25
N LEU A 293 6.50 3.70 22.82
CA LEU A 293 6.03 3.03 24.02
C LEU A 293 5.91 3.99 25.21
N LYS A 294 6.92 4.85 25.42
CA LYS A 294 6.88 5.90 26.46
C LYS A 294 5.75 6.91 26.22
N TRP A 295 5.49 7.23 24.97
CA TRP A 295 4.38 8.11 24.62
C TRP A 295 3.03 7.49 24.97
N LEU A 296 2.79 6.23 24.55
CA LEU A 296 1.60 5.47 24.91
C LEU A 296 1.39 5.43 26.43
N ASP A 297 2.46 5.17 27.18
CA ASP A 297 2.42 5.11 28.66
C ASP A 297 2.04 6.47 29.27
N SER A 298 2.67 7.52 28.83
CA SER A 298 2.53 8.85 29.45
C SER A 298 1.23 9.57 29.14
N GLN A 299 0.62 9.30 27.99
CA GLN A 299 -0.56 10.05 27.54
C GLN A 299 -1.85 9.22 27.47
N TYR A 300 -1.73 7.90 27.24
CA TYR A 300 -2.88 7.03 26.97
C TYR A 300 -2.97 5.85 27.95
N GLY A 301 -2.26 5.92 29.09
CA GLY A 301 -2.33 4.93 30.16
C GLY A 301 -1.62 3.60 29.86
N GLY A 302 -0.85 3.51 28.76
CA GLY A 302 0.00 2.37 28.44
C GLY A 302 -0.75 1.10 28.03
N ASP A 303 -2.02 1.19 27.69
CA ASP A 303 -2.87 0.08 27.26
C ASP A 303 -3.29 0.27 25.79
N LEU A 304 -2.55 -0.39 24.89
CA LEU A 304 -2.81 -0.29 23.44
C LEU A 304 -4.19 -0.88 23.06
N GLU A 305 -4.60 -1.97 23.69
CA GLU A 305 -5.88 -2.61 23.38
C GLU A 305 -7.06 -1.72 23.79
N LYS A 306 -6.97 -1.11 24.96
CA LYS A 306 -7.95 -0.14 25.44
C LYS A 306 -8.01 1.09 24.52
N LEU A 307 -6.86 1.58 24.06
CA LEU A 307 -6.81 2.69 23.11
C LEU A 307 -7.48 2.30 21.79
N ASN A 308 -7.16 1.13 21.21
CA ASN A 308 -7.72 0.66 19.94
C ASN A 308 -9.22 0.40 20.03
N THR A 309 -9.76 0.00 21.17
CA THR A 309 -11.20 -0.18 21.36
C THR A 309 -11.96 1.13 21.55
N ALA A 310 -11.28 2.20 21.97
CA ALA A 310 -11.88 3.51 22.19
C ALA A 310 -12.14 4.29 20.88
N GLY A 311 -11.44 3.98 19.80
CA GLY A 311 -11.65 4.66 18.52
C GLY A 311 -10.78 4.10 17.37
N ARG A 312 -11.15 4.49 16.16
CA ARG A 312 -10.34 4.27 14.95
C ARG A 312 -9.44 5.49 14.74
N TRP A 313 -8.22 5.43 15.25
CA TRP A 313 -7.30 6.56 15.32
C TRP A 313 -6.51 6.81 14.03
N GLU A 314 -6.51 5.87 13.10
CA GLU A 314 -5.88 5.99 11.78
C GLU A 314 -6.79 6.68 10.77
N GLY A 315 -6.15 7.32 9.78
CA GLY A 315 -6.84 7.96 8.67
C GLY A 315 -7.55 9.26 9.03
N VAL A 316 -8.16 9.88 8.04
CA VAL A 316 -8.86 11.18 8.16
C VAL A 316 -10.29 11.15 7.61
N GLY A 317 -10.76 10.01 7.09
CA GLY A 317 -12.11 9.84 6.57
C GLY A 317 -13.20 9.90 7.65
N PRO A 318 -14.50 9.94 7.28
CA PRO A 318 -15.62 10.10 8.20
C PRO A 318 -15.69 9.05 9.31
N GLU A 319 -15.19 7.84 9.03
CA GLU A 319 -15.17 6.72 9.98
C GLU A 319 -14.00 6.78 10.97
N SER A 320 -13.00 7.64 10.71
CA SER A 320 -11.84 7.80 11.59
C SER A 320 -12.15 8.71 12.78
N ALA A 321 -11.34 8.60 13.83
CA ALA A 321 -11.42 9.51 14.97
C ALA A 321 -11.12 10.96 14.57
N PHE A 322 -10.22 11.17 13.59
CA PHE A 322 -9.95 12.50 13.06
C PHE A 322 -11.19 13.07 12.35
N GLY A 323 -11.80 12.34 11.42
CA GLY A 323 -13.01 12.76 10.72
C GLY A 323 -14.20 13.03 11.66
N GLN A 324 -14.24 12.34 12.81
CA GLN A 324 -15.24 12.54 13.86
C GLN A 324 -14.90 13.66 14.87
N GLY A 325 -13.76 14.37 14.66
CA GLY A 325 -13.31 15.40 15.61
C GLY A 325 -12.81 14.87 16.96
N LYS A 326 -12.46 13.58 17.04
CA LYS A 326 -11.94 12.92 18.25
C LYS A 326 -10.41 12.75 18.23
N SER A 327 -9.75 13.11 17.14
CA SER A 327 -8.29 13.23 17.04
C SER A 327 -7.94 14.64 16.60
N ALA A 328 -7.04 15.30 17.32
CA ALA A 328 -6.63 16.65 16.96
C ALA A 328 -5.64 16.67 15.79
N MET A 329 -4.90 15.59 15.62
CA MET A 329 -3.93 15.41 14.54
C MET A 329 -3.98 13.97 14.01
N ALA A 330 -3.69 13.80 12.70
CA ALA A 330 -3.54 12.50 12.08
C ALA A 330 -2.44 12.56 10.99
N PRO A 331 -1.52 11.57 10.95
CA PRO A 331 -0.59 11.43 9.84
C PRO A 331 -1.31 10.79 8.64
N GLU A 332 -1.24 11.44 7.46
CA GLU A 332 -1.93 10.93 6.25
C GLU A 332 -1.31 11.52 4.97
N GLY A 333 -1.70 11.00 3.82
CA GLY A 333 -1.18 11.40 2.52
C GLY A 333 -1.90 12.60 1.88
N SER A 334 -1.30 13.14 0.82
CA SER A 334 -1.84 14.30 0.09
C SER A 334 -3.22 14.04 -0.55
N TRP A 335 -3.49 12.81 -0.97
CA TRP A 335 -4.76 12.40 -1.61
C TRP A 335 -5.99 12.68 -0.75
N VAL A 336 -5.88 12.61 0.58
CA VAL A 336 -7.03 12.83 1.46
C VAL A 336 -7.54 14.27 1.49
N THR A 337 -6.77 15.23 0.97
CA THR A 337 -7.24 16.61 0.78
C THR A 337 -8.45 16.69 -0.15
N THR A 338 -8.54 15.76 -1.08
CA THR A 338 -9.65 15.66 -2.06
C THR A 338 -10.56 14.48 -1.77
N ASP A 339 -10.01 13.33 -1.38
CA ASP A 339 -10.73 12.07 -1.20
C ASP A 339 -11.19 11.82 0.26
N GLY A 340 -10.52 12.47 1.22
CA GLY A 340 -10.86 12.35 2.62
C GLY A 340 -11.95 13.29 3.05
N GLU A 341 -13.14 13.13 3.10
CA GLU A 341 -14.29 14.00 3.43
C GLU A 341 -14.15 14.77 4.77
N ILE A 342 -13.05 15.56 4.91
CA ILE A 342 -12.83 16.39 6.09
C ILE A 342 -13.83 17.56 6.08
N THR A 343 -14.67 17.65 7.11
CA THR A 343 -15.80 18.61 7.18
C THR A 343 -15.52 19.84 8.04
N PHE A 344 -14.38 19.90 8.71
CA PHE A 344 -13.97 21.00 9.59
C PHE A 344 -12.69 21.68 9.03
N PRO A 345 -12.36 22.89 9.51
CA PRO A 345 -11.12 23.58 9.11
C PRO A 345 -9.88 22.78 9.52
N TRP A 346 -8.96 22.61 8.57
CA TRP A 346 -7.75 21.82 8.76
C TRP A 346 -6.51 22.54 8.24
N GLU A 347 -5.36 22.12 8.73
CA GLU A 347 -4.04 22.53 8.28
C GLU A 347 -3.14 21.30 8.13
N VAL A 348 -2.06 21.41 7.33
CA VAL A 348 -1.04 20.38 7.17
C VAL A 348 0.32 20.89 7.63
N ALA A 349 1.12 20.00 8.21
CA ALA A 349 2.47 20.31 8.63
C ALA A 349 3.44 19.16 8.34
N LYS A 350 4.74 19.48 8.23
CA LYS A 350 5.80 18.48 8.10
C LYS A 350 5.89 17.63 9.36
N PHE A 351 6.35 16.39 9.22
CA PHE A 351 6.64 15.52 10.35
C PHE A 351 7.80 16.11 11.19
N PRO A 352 7.69 16.11 12.53
CA PRO A 352 8.78 16.53 13.41
C PRO A 352 9.92 15.50 13.44
N VAL A 353 11.09 15.95 13.86
CA VAL A 353 12.31 15.14 13.96
C VAL A 353 12.37 14.39 15.28
N GLY A 354 12.79 13.13 15.26
CA GLY A 354 13.02 12.32 16.45
C GLY A 354 14.31 12.70 17.21
N PRO A 355 14.55 12.12 18.41
CA PRO A 355 15.70 12.46 19.26
C PRO A 355 17.05 12.32 18.55
N SER A 356 17.25 11.27 17.77
CA SER A 356 18.49 11.01 17.00
C SER A 356 18.42 11.48 15.56
N GLY A 357 17.32 12.11 15.14
CA GLY A 357 17.13 12.61 13.79
C GLY A 357 17.69 14.03 13.60
N THR A 358 17.95 14.38 12.36
CA THR A 358 18.49 15.71 11.99
C THR A 358 17.66 16.44 10.96
N LYS A 359 16.72 15.76 10.31
CA LYS A 359 15.92 16.29 9.22
C LYS A 359 14.51 15.69 9.21
N SER A 360 13.53 16.53 8.89
CA SER A 360 12.17 16.10 8.61
C SER A 360 12.12 15.42 7.25
N PHE A 361 11.46 14.27 7.19
CA PHE A 361 11.22 13.52 5.97
C PHE A 361 9.72 13.30 5.75
N THR A 362 9.32 13.11 4.50
CA THR A 362 8.00 12.55 4.17
C THR A 362 8.15 11.13 3.66
N ALA A 363 7.18 10.28 3.91
CA ALA A 363 6.99 9.08 3.11
C ALA A 363 6.35 9.50 1.79
N PHE A 364 6.80 8.92 0.68
CA PHE A 364 6.03 8.99 -0.55
C PHE A 364 5.42 7.62 -0.84
N TRP A 365 4.20 7.63 -1.36
CA TRP A 365 3.51 6.42 -1.77
C TRP A 365 3.19 6.48 -3.25
N PRO A 366 4.04 5.94 -4.13
CA PRO A 366 3.68 5.76 -5.52
C PRO A 366 2.74 4.57 -5.62
N ASN A 367 1.67 4.70 -6.40
CA ASN A 367 1.05 3.55 -6.98
C ASN A 367 1.80 3.20 -8.26
N TRP A 368 1.75 1.95 -8.66
CA TRP A 368 2.48 1.49 -9.82
C TRP A 368 1.53 0.86 -10.84
N TRP A 369 1.78 1.13 -12.09
CA TRP A 369 1.10 0.50 -13.21
C TRP A 369 2.05 -0.51 -13.84
N ALA A 370 1.64 -1.78 -13.90
CA ALA A 370 2.48 -2.87 -14.40
C ALA A 370 1.75 -3.71 -15.45
N ILE A 371 2.54 -4.41 -16.25
CA ILE A 371 2.07 -5.42 -17.20
C ILE A 371 2.40 -6.78 -16.60
N PRO A 372 1.42 -7.58 -16.17
CA PRO A 372 1.64 -8.94 -15.73
C PRO A 372 2.25 -9.82 -16.82
N LYS A 373 3.09 -10.76 -16.41
CA LYS A 373 3.67 -11.74 -17.35
C LYS A 373 2.55 -12.61 -17.94
N GLY A 374 2.56 -12.77 -19.24
CA GLY A 374 1.52 -13.50 -19.97
C GLY A 374 0.34 -12.65 -20.43
N ALA A 375 0.37 -11.32 -20.21
CA ALA A 375 -0.61 -10.39 -20.77
C ALA A 375 -0.77 -10.61 -22.28
N GLN A 376 -2.00 -10.55 -22.78
CA GLN A 376 -2.32 -10.91 -24.16
C GLN A 376 -1.94 -9.80 -25.14
N ASN A 377 -1.99 -8.55 -24.70
CA ASN A 377 -1.78 -7.36 -25.54
C ASN A 377 -0.75 -6.40 -24.94
N PRO A 378 0.53 -6.82 -24.73
CA PRO A 378 1.51 -6.06 -23.97
C PRO A 378 1.84 -4.68 -24.59
N GLU A 379 1.84 -4.55 -25.93
CA GLU A 379 2.05 -3.27 -26.62
C GLU A 379 0.90 -2.29 -26.38
N ALA A 380 -0.34 -2.76 -26.48
CA ALA A 380 -1.53 -1.93 -26.19
C ALA A 380 -1.60 -1.59 -24.70
N ALA A 381 -1.23 -2.52 -23.81
CA ALA A 381 -1.12 -2.32 -22.39
C ALA A 381 -0.07 -1.23 -22.09
N PHE A 382 1.11 -1.27 -22.71
CA PHE A 382 2.13 -0.25 -22.48
C PHE A 382 1.69 1.14 -22.99
N ARG A 383 0.99 1.24 -24.12
CA ARG A 383 0.39 2.51 -24.57
C ARG A 383 -0.56 3.10 -23.53
N PHE A 384 -1.33 2.24 -22.86
CA PHE A 384 -2.19 2.68 -21.75
C PHE A 384 -1.39 3.09 -20.52
N LEU A 385 -0.37 2.31 -20.11
CA LEU A 385 0.54 2.68 -19.04
C LEU A 385 1.20 4.04 -19.29
N GLU A 386 1.75 4.23 -20.50
CA GLU A 386 2.34 5.52 -20.90
C GLU A 386 1.37 6.67 -20.72
N PHE A 387 0.14 6.52 -21.23
CA PHE A 387 -0.88 7.53 -21.12
C PHE A 387 -1.25 7.85 -19.66
N ILE A 388 -1.60 6.85 -18.86
CA ILE A 388 -2.06 7.06 -17.48
C ILE A 388 -0.94 7.55 -16.54
N SER A 389 0.34 7.30 -16.85
CA SER A 389 1.48 7.79 -16.07
C SER A 389 1.99 9.15 -16.50
N THR A 390 1.48 9.71 -17.59
CA THR A 390 1.94 10.98 -18.17
C THR A 390 0.77 11.91 -18.50
N THR A 391 0.36 12.02 -19.75
CA THR A 391 -0.65 13.00 -20.20
C THR A 391 -2.06 12.73 -19.67
N GLY A 392 -2.42 11.47 -19.42
CA GLY A 392 -3.69 11.11 -18.81
C GLY A 392 -3.78 11.46 -17.33
N TRP A 393 -2.61 11.68 -16.69
CA TRP A 393 -2.56 12.06 -15.28
C TRP A 393 -3.22 13.40 -14.97
N GLU A 394 -3.25 14.33 -15.94
CA GLU A 394 -3.94 15.62 -15.77
C GLU A 394 -5.43 15.44 -15.46
N ILE A 395 -6.07 14.46 -16.09
CA ILE A 395 -7.49 14.15 -15.84
C ILE A 395 -7.66 13.61 -14.40
N TRP A 396 -6.82 12.65 -14.05
CA TRP A 396 -6.84 12.06 -12.71
C TRP A 396 -6.59 13.11 -11.63
N TYR A 397 -5.56 13.94 -11.82
CA TYR A 397 -5.18 15.00 -10.89
C TYR A 397 -6.28 16.06 -10.69
N GLY A 398 -7.16 16.25 -11.65
CA GLY A 398 -8.34 17.09 -11.50
C GLY A 398 -9.26 16.64 -10.34
N PHE A 399 -9.25 15.37 -10.00
CA PHE A 399 -10.06 14.77 -8.96
C PHE A 399 -9.29 14.44 -7.69
N ILE A 400 -8.10 13.91 -7.81
CA ILE A 400 -7.30 13.39 -6.69
C ILE A 400 -5.96 14.11 -6.65
N MET A 401 -5.65 14.70 -5.50
CA MET A 401 -4.39 15.40 -5.28
C MET A 401 -3.27 14.39 -4.98
N ASP A 402 -2.83 13.73 -6.03
CA ASP A 402 -1.69 12.83 -6.00
C ASP A 402 -0.56 13.42 -6.85
N THR A 403 0.52 13.87 -6.22
CA THR A 403 1.61 14.53 -6.93
C THR A 403 2.16 13.62 -8.02
N PRO A 404 2.21 14.06 -9.30
CA PRO A 404 2.63 13.20 -10.39
C PRO A 404 4.12 12.85 -10.30
N ALA A 405 4.45 11.62 -10.67
CA ALA A 405 5.84 11.18 -10.81
C ALA A 405 6.50 11.69 -12.10
N TRP A 406 5.71 12.17 -13.04
CA TRP A 406 6.14 12.68 -14.35
C TRP A 406 6.60 14.13 -14.27
N LYS A 407 7.88 14.41 -14.63
CA LYS A 407 8.51 15.73 -14.51
C LYS A 407 7.88 16.83 -15.37
N LYS A 408 7.25 16.47 -16.50
CA LYS A 408 6.63 17.44 -17.40
C LYS A 408 5.23 17.88 -16.96
N PHE A 409 4.70 17.31 -15.87
CA PHE A 409 3.43 17.77 -15.34
C PHE A 409 3.57 19.22 -14.86
N PRO A 410 2.70 20.13 -15.30
CA PRO A 410 2.83 21.53 -14.94
C PRO A 410 2.62 21.74 -13.42
N PRO A 411 3.61 22.30 -12.69
CA PRO A 411 3.48 22.51 -11.25
C PRO A 411 2.40 23.54 -10.89
N SER A 412 1.94 24.33 -11.86
CA SER A 412 0.84 25.29 -11.70
C SER A 412 -0.54 24.67 -11.75
N VAL A 413 -0.64 23.40 -12.15
CA VAL A 413 -1.93 22.70 -12.15
C VAL A 413 -2.32 22.40 -10.71
N ILE A 414 -3.48 22.87 -10.32
CA ILE A 414 -4.05 22.64 -8.99
C ILE A 414 -5.32 21.81 -9.17
N THR A 415 -5.48 20.82 -8.32
CA THR A 415 -6.65 19.94 -8.35
C THR A 415 -7.94 20.73 -8.25
N SER A 416 -8.80 20.66 -9.27
CA SER A 416 -10.08 21.37 -9.30
C SER A 416 -11.01 20.96 -8.15
N LYS A 417 -10.94 19.69 -7.75
CA LYS A 417 -11.67 19.16 -6.58
C LYS A 417 -11.22 19.86 -5.28
N LEU A 418 -9.91 20.09 -5.08
CA LEU A 418 -9.41 20.82 -3.91
C LEU A 418 -9.85 22.29 -3.96
N VAL A 419 -9.73 22.94 -5.12
CA VAL A 419 -10.20 24.33 -5.30
C VAL A 419 -11.67 24.47 -4.92
N SER A 420 -12.51 23.53 -5.31
CA SER A 420 -13.94 23.55 -4.97
C SER A 420 -14.21 23.39 -3.48
N LYS A 421 -13.31 22.70 -2.73
CA LYS A 421 -13.44 22.48 -1.29
C LYS A 421 -12.94 23.65 -0.44
N VAL A 422 -11.80 24.22 -0.81
CA VAL A 422 -11.08 25.18 0.06
C VAL A 422 -10.80 26.55 -0.59
N GLY A 423 -11.18 26.75 -1.84
CA GLY A 423 -10.88 27.94 -2.62
C GLY A 423 -9.49 27.93 -3.26
N GLN A 424 -9.29 28.81 -4.25
CA GLN A 424 -8.09 28.82 -5.09
C GLN A 424 -6.80 29.11 -4.31
N GLU A 425 -6.80 30.10 -3.43
CA GLU A 425 -5.63 30.52 -2.67
C GLU A 425 -5.14 29.39 -1.74
N ARG A 426 -6.06 28.84 -0.95
CA ARG A 426 -5.76 27.74 -0.05
C ARG A 426 -5.33 26.48 -0.78
N ALA A 427 -5.98 26.15 -1.88
CA ALA A 427 -5.60 25.01 -2.72
C ALA A 427 -4.16 25.16 -3.26
N SER A 428 -3.78 26.39 -3.68
CA SER A 428 -2.43 26.69 -4.13
C SER A 428 -1.38 26.49 -3.03
N GLU A 429 -1.66 27.01 -1.83
CA GLU A 429 -0.77 26.83 -0.65
C GLU A 429 -0.54 25.37 -0.30
N VAL A 430 -1.61 24.57 -0.30
CA VAL A 430 -1.55 23.13 0.03
C VAL A 430 -0.78 22.37 -1.05
N ASN A 431 -1.05 22.69 -2.33
CA ASN A 431 -0.34 22.09 -3.45
C ASN A 431 1.17 22.37 -3.39
N THR A 432 1.54 23.63 -3.15
CA THR A 432 2.95 24.04 -2.98
C THR A 432 3.61 23.32 -1.81
N PHE A 433 2.92 23.24 -0.67
CA PHE A 433 3.44 22.53 0.51
C PHE A 433 3.82 21.08 0.20
N PHE A 434 2.94 20.31 -0.45
CA PHE A 434 3.22 18.91 -0.76
C PHE A 434 4.28 18.76 -1.85
N ALA A 435 4.26 19.61 -2.89
CA ALA A 435 5.27 19.60 -3.94
C ALA A 435 6.68 19.87 -3.39
N ASP A 436 6.80 20.86 -2.50
CA ASP A 436 8.07 21.19 -1.86
C ASP A 436 8.53 20.07 -0.90
N TYR A 437 7.58 19.46 -0.17
CA TYR A 437 7.92 18.43 0.81
C TYR A 437 8.38 17.13 0.16
N LEU A 438 8.01 16.84 -1.09
CA LEU A 438 8.52 15.69 -1.84
C LEU A 438 10.04 15.74 -2.08
N ASN A 439 10.67 16.91 -2.04
CA ASN A 439 12.13 17.01 -2.09
C ASN A 439 12.81 16.37 -0.86
N ASP A 440 12.06 16.16 0.21
CA ASP A 440 12.48 15.52 1.46
C ASP A 440 11.89 14.10 1.61
N ALA A 441 11.48 13.45 0.52
CA ALA A 441 10.91 12.12 0.56
C ALA A 441 11.98 11.05 0.85
N VAL A 442 11.66 10.11 1.74
CA VAL A 442 12.48 8.90 1.94
C VAL A 442 12.18 7.86 0.89
N GLU A 443 13.19 7.08 0.51
CA GLU A 443 12.99 5.88 -0.27
C GLU A 443 12.09 4.91 0.52
N MET A 444 11.09 4.37 -0.16
CA MET A 444 10.36 3.22 0.36
C MET A 444 11.26 2.00 0.39
N TRP A 445 10.96 1.06 1.25
CA TRP A 445 11.64 -0.23 1.30
C TRP A 445 11.26 -1.10 0.10
N THR A 446 11.94 -0.87 -1.02
CA THR A 446 11.76 -1.60 -2.29
C THR A 446 12.32 -3.03 -2.23
N SER A 447 11.96 -3.76 -1.18
CA SER A 447 12.39 -5.15 -0.97
C SER A 447 11.50 -6.12 -1.76
N PRO A 448 12.06 -7.20 -2.33
CA PRO A 448 11.26 -8.25 -2.97
C PRO A 448 10.43 -9.10 -1.98
N VAL A 449 10.52 -8.81 -0.69
CA VAL A 449 9.73 -9.44 0.38
C VAL A 449 9.08 -8.36 1.26
N GLU A 450 8.72 -7.22 0.66
CA GLU A 450 8.19 -6.07 1.40
C GLU A 450 6.94 -6.39 2.20
N SER A 451 5.94 -7.04 1.61
CA SER A 451 4.70 -7.39 2.30
C SER A 451 4.96 -8.24 3.55
N PHE A 452 5.83 -9.26 3.42
CA PHE A 452 6.24 -10.07 4.57
C PHE A 452 6.93 -9.24 5.66
N ALA A 453 7.83 -8.33 5.25
CA ALA A 453 8.58 -7.50 6.20
C ALA A 453 7.67 -6.48 6.89
N ASN A 454 6.75 -5.86 6.15
CA ASN A 454 5.78 -4.92 6.71
C ASN A 454 4.85 -5.58 7.74
N ASP A 455 4.33 -6.77 7.44
CA ASP A 455 3.46 -7.52 8.35
C ASP A 455 4.22 -7.97 9.60
N THR A 456 5.45 -8.48 9.41
CA THR A 456 6.29 -8.94 10.53
C THR A 456 6.69 -7.78 11.45
N LEU A 457 7.05 -6.62 10.87
CA LEU A 457 7.37 -5.41 11.66
C LEU A 457 6.13 -4.87 12.37
N SER A 458 4.98 -4.84 11.70
CA SER A 458 3.73 -4.36 12.29
C SER A 458 3.30 -5.23 13.48
N ALA A 459 3.44 -6.55 13.38
CA ALA A 459 3.19 -7.46 14.49
C ALA A 459 4.14 -7.19 15.67
N ALA A 460 5.43 -7.00 15.40
CA ALA A 460 6.44 -6.71 16.44
C ALA A 460 6.21 -5.36 17.12
N VAL A 461 5.83 -4.32 16.36
CA VAL A 461 5.42 -3.03 16.92
C VAL A 461 4.25 -3.22 17.90
N GLY A 462 3.24 -4.01 17.51
CA GLY A 462 2.12 -4.34 18.39
C GLY A 462 2.55 -5.11 19.66
N GLU A 463 3.51 -6.04 19.57
CA GLU A 463 4.04 -6.77 20.73
C GLU A 463 4.77 -5.84 21.72
N VAL A 464 5.57 -4.90 21.20
CA VAL A 464 6.30 -3.94 22.03
C VAL A 464 5.34 -2.96 22.71
N LEU A 465 4.40 -2.38 21.96
CA LEU A 465 3.41 -1.45 22.52
C LEU A 465 2.45 -2.13 23.52
N SER A 466 2.24 -3.43 23.37
CA SER A 466 1.50 -4.25 24.35
C SER A 466 2.39 -4.79 25.48
N LYS A 467 3.68 -4.38 25.56
CA LYS A 467 4.65 -4.77 26.58
C LYS A 467 4.92 -6.29 26.66
N LYS A 468 4.68 -7.00 25.57
CA LYS A 468 4.96 -8.45 25.47
C LYS A 468 6.43 -8.75 25.21
N LYS A 469 7.15 -7.80 24.59
CA LYS A 469 8.55 -7.95 24.22
C LYS A 469 9.27 -6.59 24.30
N SER A 470 10.58 -6.58 24.54
CA SER A 470 11.38 -5.36 24.43
C SER A 470 11.51 -4.90 22.97
N ALA A 471 11.68 -3.60 22.72
CA ALA A 471 11.90 -3.09 21.36
C ALA A 471 13.12 -3.76 20.71
N LYS A 472 14.22 -3.86 21.45
CA LYS A 472 15.47 -4.48 20.99
C LYS A 472 15.28 -5.93 20.56
N ASP A 473 14.65 -6.76 21.40
CA ASP A 473 14.47 -8.18 21.09
C ASP A 473 13.48 -8.39 19.93
N ALA A 474 12.39 -7.60 19.90
CA ALA A 474 11.39 -7.67 18.83
C ALA A 474 12.00 -7.29 17.48
N LEU A 475 12.72 -6.17 17.40
CA LEU A 475 13.32 -5.72 16.15
C LEU A 475 14.47 -6.61 15.67
N ALA A 476 15.27 -7.19 16.59
CA ALA A 476 16.30 -8.16 16.23
C ALA A 476 15.71 -9.46 15.63
N GLU A 477 14.57 -9.92 16.15
CA GLU A 477 13.86 -11.06 15.56
C GLU A 477 13.31 -10.74 14.18
N VAL A 478 12.66 -9.58 14.01
CA VAL A 478 12.15 -9.10 12.69
C VAL A 478 13.29 -9.01 11.69
N GLN A 479 14.42 -8.37 12.07
CA GLN A 479 15.61 -8.25 11.23
C GLN A 479 16.05 -9.62 10.71
N LYS A 480 16.18 -10.59 11.61
CA LYS A 480 16.60 -11.96 11.25
C LYS A 480 15.60 -12.63 10.30
N LEU A 481 14.30 -12.56 10.60
CA LEU A 481 13.26 -13.17 9.76
C LEU A 481 13.19 -12.54 8.37
N CYS A 482 13.20 -11.21 8.28
CA CYS A 482 13.14 -10.50 7.01
C CYS A 482 14.38 -10.76 6.16
N GLN A 483 15.59 -10.73 6.76
CA GLN A 483 16.82 -10.99 6.04
C GLN A 483 16.90 -12.45 5.56
N SER A 484 16.44 -13.40 6.37
CA SER A 484 16.38 -14.82 5.97
C SER A 484 15.45 -15.00 4.76
N LYS A 485 14.24 -14.45 4.84
CA LYS A 485 13.25 -14.51 3.77
C LYS A 485 13.76 -13.86 2.48
N LEU A 486 14.41 -12.70 2.60
CA LEU A 486 15.04 -12.02 1.47
C LEU A 486 16.12 -12.90 0.84
N ASN A 487 17.02 -13.47 1.63
CA ASN A 487 18.11 -14.31 1.13
C ASN A 487 17.59 -15.59 0.46
N GLU A 488 16.47 -16.14 0.90
CA GLU A 488 15.80 -17.27 0.24
C GLU A 488 15.24 -16.83 -1.13
N THR A 489 14.55 -15.70 -1.18
CA THR A 489 13.95 -15.15 -2.41
C THR A 489 15.03 -14.78 -3.45
N LEU A 490 16.19 -14.27 -3.01
CA LEU A 490 17.31 -13.93 -3.91
C LEU A 490 18.04 -15.15 -4.51
N LYS A 491 17.86 -16.35 -3.94
CA LYS A 491 18.47 -17.60 -4.43
C LYS A 491 17.56 -18.39 -5.36
N ALA A 492 16.26 -18.14 -5.32
CA ALA A 492 15.26 -18.78 -6.15
C ALA A 492 15.22 -18.19 -7.56
#